data_69f12294e213aac2ff8fc1582e8da378
#
_entry.id   69f12294e213aac2ff8fc1582e8da378
#
_cell.length_a   1.000
_cell.length_b   1.000
_cell.length_c   1.000
_cell.angle_alpha   90.00
_cell.angle_beta   90.00
_cell.angle_gamma   90.00
#
_symmetry.space_group_name_H-M   'P 1'
#
loop_
_entity.id
_entity.type
_entity.pdbx_description
1 polymer ?
#
loop_
_entity_poly.entity_id
_entity_poly.type
_entity_poly.pdbx_seq_one_letter_code
_entity_poly.pdbx_strand_id
1 'polypeptide(L)'
;MQKNFNGYLFALFAIFFWSFNVIYSKYLSGKLTPFEISFIRWLIPSLLFLPFIGKTVWTYRRKYLKVWPLILAMSFTGLGFQNTFVYYAGHTSNAVDMALIGASSPVFLLIFSALLLHKRITFFQIIGIICALAGVAAVILDGSFTDLSRITLTTGDFWMLCAAVSFAVYAIVQKKIPPELPPIATFTLAICISTILFLPLAAFDFTNVPLSPLTKTDILILIVLAVFNSGIAYLSWNKALRLIGTVKTGTLYYLMPVFSTIEAYVLLNEQIYSSQIYGAVLVIAGIVISNISPSSRVNAAAQSALFQSALPQKTPRS
;
A
#
# COMPACT_ATOMS: atom_id res chain seq x y z
N MET A 1 -0.62 -27.91 -10.40
CA MET A 1 0.21 -26.88 -11.06
C MET A 1 -0.60 -25.64 -11.47
N GLN A 2 -1.72 -25.76 -12.17
CA GLN A 2 -2.51 -24.64 -12.71
C GLN A 2 -3.03 -23.64 -11.64
N LYS A 3 -3.45 -24.11 -10.44
CA LYS A 3 -3.91 -23.23 -9.36
C LYS A 3 -2.79 -22.31 -8.85
N ASN A 4 -1.57 -22.81 -8.75
CA ASN A 4 -0.42 -21.99 -8.30
C ASN A 4 -0.05 -20.96 -9.36
N PHE A 5 -0.03 -21.33 -10.64
CA PHE A 5 0.26 -20.40 -11.73
C PHE A 5 -0.72 -19.21 -11.74
N ASN A 6 -2.01 -19.49 -11.67
CA ASN A 6 -3.03 -18.43 -11.57
C ASN A 6 -2.83 -17.53 -10.35
N GLY A 7 -2.38 -18.08 -9.20
CA GLY A 7 -2.08 -17.29 -8.01
C GLY A 7 -0.95 -16.30 -8.23
N TYR A 8 0.11 -16.71 -8.91
CA TYR A 8 1.21 -15.82 -9.29
C TYR A 8 0.74 -14.72 -10.26
N LEU A 9 -0.05 -15.07 -11.27
CA LEU A 9 -0.60 -14.08 -12.21
C LEU A 9 -1.46 -13.03 -11.52
N PHE A 10 -2.34 -13.42 -10.58
CA PHE A 10 -3.14 -12.48 -9.81
C PHE A 10 -2.29 -11.57 -8.92
N ALA A 11 -1.21 -12.08 -8.31
CA ALA A 11 -0.31 -11.27 -7.52
C ALA A 11 0.45 -10.26 -8.39
N LEU A 12 1.04 -10.70 -9.50
CA LEU A 12 1.77 -9.84 -10.44
C LEU A 12 0.87 -8.75 -11.03
N PHE A 13 -0.37 -9.11 -11.39
CA PHE A 13 -1.36 -8.16 -11.85
C PHE A 13 -1.63 -7.07 -10.81
N ALA A 14 -1.85 -7.45 -9.55
CA ALA A 14 -2.10 -6.48 -8.48
C ALA A 14 -0.89 -5.56 -8.27
N ILE A 15 0.32 -6.10 -8.22
CA ILE A 15 1.55 -5.35 -8.00
C ILE A 15 1.81 -4.39 -9.18
N PHE A 16 1.62 -4.85 -10.40
CA PHE A 16 1.75 -4.04 -11.61
C PHE A 16 0.82 -2.82 -11.58
N PHE A 17 -0.46 -2.99 -11.23
CA PHE A 17 -1.35 -1.83 -11.10
C PHE A 17 -1.00 -0.95 -9.89
N TRP A 18 -0.55 -1.52 -8.79
CA TRP A 18 -0.14 -0.73 -7.63
C TRP A 18 1.14 0.08 -7.86
N SER A 19 2.06 -0.41 -8.70
CA SER A 19 3.29 0.34 -9.04
C SER A 19 2.98 1.67 -9.75
N PHE A 20 1.93 1.72 -10.56
CA PHE A 20 1.47 2.97 -11.17
C PHE A 20 1.00 4.04 -10.18
N ASN A 21 0.78 3.70 -8.90
CA ASN A 21 0.29 4.70 -7.94
C ASN A 21 1.23 5.91 -7.81
N VAL A 22 2.54 5.68 -7.80
CA VAL A 22 3.54 6.76 -7.75
C VAL A 22 3.59 7.54 -9.06
N ILE A 23 3.42 6.86 -10.20
CA ILE A 23 3.36 7.49 -11.52
C ILE A 23 2.16 8.41 -11.64
N TYR A 24 0.96 7.92 -11.24
CA TYR A 24 -0.26 8.73 -11.24
C TYR A 24 -0.16 9.91 -10.28
N SER A 25 0.47 9.70 -9.10
CA SER A 25 0.74 10.79 -8.16
C SER A 25 1.55 11.90 -8.81
N LYS A 26 2.64 11.55 -9.49
CA LYS A 26 3.49 12.51 -10.19
C LYS A 26 2.78 13.20 -11.35
N TYR A 27 2.07 12.43 -12.18
CA TYR A 27 1.36 12.94 -13.35
C TYR A 27 0.20 13.88 -12.99
N LEU A 28 -0.56 13.57 -11.94
CA LEU A 28 -1.71 14.37 -11.50
C LEU A 28 -1.31 15.54 -10.60
N SER A 29 -0.04 15.60 -10.14
CA SER A 29 0.46 16.72 -9.36
C SER A 29 0.33 18.03 -10.16
N GLY A 30 -0.22 19.07 -9.53
CA GLY A 30 -0.49 20.35 -10.18
C GLY A 30 -1.78 20.42 -11.00
N LYS A 31 -2.54 19.31 -11.14
CA LYS A 31 -3.85 19.28 -11.79
C LYS A 31 -5.01 19.12 -10.80
N LEU A 32 -4.80 18.26 -9.81
CA LEU A 32 -5.73 17.98 -8.73
C LEU A 32 -4.98 18.01 -7.40
N THR A 33 -5.68 18.40 -6.34
CA THR A 33 -5.12 18.34 -5.00
C THR A 33 -5.03 16.89 -4.50
N PRO A 34 -4.15 16.60 -3.54
CA PRO A 34 -4.05 15.27 -2.93
C PRO A 34 -5.36 14.76 -2.32
N PHE A 35 -6.19 15.66 -1.77
CA PHE A 35 -7.49 15.27 -1.21
C PHE A 35 -8.52 14.96 -2.31
N GLU A 36 -8.52 15.70 -3.40
CA GLU A 36 -9.39 15.43 -4.55
C GLU A 36 -9.08 14.07 -5.18
N ILE A 37 -7.79 13.77 -5.42
CA ILE A 37 -7.37 12.49 -5.98
C ILE A 37 -7.75 11.35 -5.02
N SER A 38 -7.48 11.50 -3.72
CA SER A 38 -7.80 10.49 -2.70
C SER A 38 -9.30 10.24 -2.61
N PHE A 39 -10.13 11.28 -2.68
CA PHE A 39 -11.57 11.18 -2.65
C PHE A 39 -12.12 10.45 -3.88
N ILE A 40 -11.74 10.89 -5.09
CA ILE A 40 -12.19 10.28 -6.35
C ILE A 40 -11.78 8.81 -6.41
N ARG A 41 -10.54 8.50 -6.01
CA ARG A 41 -9.99 7.15 -5.97
C ARG A 41 -10.84 6.19 -5.16
N TRP A 42 -11.40 6.60 -4.03
CA TRP A 42 -12.18 5.74 -3.15
C TRP A 42 -13.68 5.84 -3.39
N LEU A 43 -14.17 6.96 -3.92
CA LEU A 43 -15.59 7.14 -4.25
C LEU A 43 -16.06 6.10 -5.27
N ILE A 44 -15.33 5.93 -6.38
CA ILE A 44 -15.73 5.02 -7.45
C ILE A 44 -15.81 3.56 -6.97
N PRO A 45 -14.77 2.98 -6.31
CA PRO A 45 -14.88 1.64 -5.76
C PRO A 45 -15.94 1.50 -4.67
N SER A 46 -16.18 2.55 -3.87
CA SER A 46 -17.24 2.54 -2.86
C SER A 46 -18.62 2.37 -3.51
N LEU A 47 -18.88 3.13 -4.56
CA LEU A 47 -20.13 3.03 -5.31
C LEU A 47 -20.27 1.69 -6.05
N LEU A 48 -19.16 1.15 -6.56
CA LEU A 48 -19.16 -0.13 -7.27
C LEU A 48 -19.36 -1.32 -6.34
N PHE A 49 -18.70 -1.33 -5.17
CA PHE A 49 -18.71 -2.51 -4.28
C PHE A 49 -19.89 -2.53 -3.32
N LEU A 50 -20.35 -1.38 -2.84
CA LEU A 50 -21.39 -1.29 -1.83
C LEU A 50 -22.70 -2.03 -2.23
N PRO A 51 -23.22 -1.95 -3.47
CA PRO A 51 -24.41 -2.67 -3.88
C PRO A 51 -24.27 -4.19 -3.74
N PHE A 52 -23.09 -4.75 -4.04
CA PHE A 52 -22.84 -6.19 -3.97
C PHE A 52 -22.52 -6.68 -2.56
N ILE A 53 -21.86 -5.87 -1.74
CA ILE A 53 -21.34 -6.25 -0.43
C ILE A 53 -22.19 -5.69 0.73
N GLY A 54 -23.03 -4.70 0.46
CA GLY A 54 -23.84 -4.00 1.48
C GLY A 54 -24.69 -4.95 2.32
N LYS A 55 -25.29 -5.99 1.73
CA LYS A 55 -26.04 -7.04 2.46
C LYS A 55 -25.14 -7.78 3.45
N THR A 56 -23.91 -8.09 3.06
CA THR A 56 -22.92 -8.74 3.95
C THR A 56 -22.54 -7.81 5.10
N VAL A 57 -22.22 -6.54 4.80
CA VAL A 57 -21.94 -5.52 5.83
C VAL A 57 -23.10 -5.41 6.81
N TRP A 58 -24.34 -5.33 6.31
CA TRP A 58 -25.53 -5.27 7.15
C TRP A 58 -25.71 -6.51 8.04
N THR A 59 -25.45 -7.70 7.50
CA THR A 59 -25.53 -8.96 8.26
C THR A 59 -24.56 -8.96 9.45
N TYR A 60 -23.32 -8.46 9.23
CA TYR A 60 -22.28 -8.39 10.26
C TYR A 60 -22.27 -7.09 11.06
N ARG A 61 -23.23 -6.17 10.88
CA ARG A 61 -23.23 -4.82 11.46
C ARG A 61 -22.97 -4.76 12.97
N ARG A 62 -23.56 -5.70 13.73
CA ARG A 62 -23.36 -5.76 15.20
C ARG A 62 -21.91 -6.11 15.56
N LYS A 63 -21.23 -6.92 14.76
CA LYS A 63 -19.82 -7.24 14.93
C LYS A 63 -18.95 -6.03 14.53
N TYR A 64 -19.26 -5.35 13.43
CA TYR A 64 -18.58 -4.14 13.01
C TYR A 64 -18.69 -3.00 14.03
N LEU A 65 -19.85 -2.84 14.66
CA LEU A 65 -20.03 -1.85 15.74
C LEU A 65 -19.15 -2.13 16.97
N LYS A 66 -18.76 -3.37 17.24
CA LYS A 66 -17.82 -3.69 18.33
C LYS A 66 -16.37 -3.32 18.00
N VAL A 67 -16.01 -3.28 16.73
CA VAL A 67 -14.65 -2.99 16.26
C VAL A 67 -14.57 -1.70 15.44
N TRP A 68 -15.56 -0.82 15.58
CA TRP A 68 -15.63 0.44 14.84
C TRP A 68 -14.35 1.30 14.93
N PRO A 69 -13.62 1.38 16.10
CA PRO A 69 -12.39 2.16 16.16
C PRO A 69 -11.29 1.58 15.27
N LEU A 70 -11.25 0.24 15.12
CA LEU A 70 -10.28 -0.41 14.23
C LEU A 70 -10.62 -0.14 12.77
N ILE A 71 -11.90 -0.18 12.37
CA ILE A 71 -12.33 0.14 11.02
C ILE A 71 -12.02 1.61 10.71
N LEU A 72 -12.33 2.51 11.63
CA LEU A 72 -12.03 3.93 11.50
C LEU A 72 -10.53 4.17 11.36
N ALA A 73 -9.70 3.52 12.20
CA ALA A 73 -8.25 3.61 12.10
C ALA A 73 -7.72 3.09 10.75
N MET A 74 -8.28 1.98 10.23
CA MET A 74 -7.96 1.48 8.89
C MET A 74 -8.32 2.50 7.79
N SER A 75 -9.50 3.11 7.90
CA SER A 75 -9.98 4.11 6.93
C SER A 75 -9.07 5.33 6.89
N PHE A 76 -8.64 5.82 8.05
CA PHE A 76 -7.73 6.96 8.14
C PHE A 76 -6.32 6.62 7.69
N THR A 77 -5.71 5.58 8.28
CA THR A 77 -4.28 5.35 8.09
C THR A 77 -3.95 4.75 6.74
N GLY A 78 -4.63 3.68 6.32
CA GLY A 78 -4.29 2.95 5.11
C GLY A 78 -4.95 3.46 3.84
N LEU A 79 -6.17 3.95 3.95
CA LEU A 79 -6.96 4.31 2.77
C LEU A 79 -6.98 5.83 2.56
N GLY A 80 -7.11 6.60 3.63
CA GLY A 80 -7.06 8.05 3.59
C GLY A 80 -5.63 8.58 3.53
N PHE A 81 -5.01 8.78 4.67
CA PHE A 81 -3.72 9.50 4.77
C PHE A 81 -2.57 8.86 4.01
N GLN A 82 -2.46 7.51 4.01
CA GLN A 82 -1.38 6.85 3.28
C GLN A 82 -1.37 7.26 1.80
N ASN A 83 -2.51 7.24 1.14
CA ASN A 83 -2.60 7.60 -0.27
C ASN A 83 -2.47 9.12 -0.47
N THR A 84 -3.07 9.92 0.40
CA THR A 84 -2.95 11.38 0.36
C THR A 84 -1.49 11.82 0.49
N PHE A 85 -0.72 11.20 1.40
CA PHE A 85 0.71 11.47 1.53
C PHE A 85 1.50 11.07 0.27
N VAL A 86 1.15 9.97 -0.39
CA VAL A 86 1.74 9.62 -1.69
C VAL A 86 1.46 10.70 -2.73
N TYR A 87 0.24 11.28 -2.74
CA TYR A 87 -0.08 12.35 -3.68
C TYR A 87 0.62 13.67 -3.33
N TYR A 88 0.78 14.01 -2.06
CA TYR A 88 1.65 15.12 -1.65
C TYR A 88 3.10 14.89 -2.06
N ALA A 89 3.61 13.67 -1.95
CA ALA A 89 4.97 13.34 -2.35
C ALA A 89 5.21 13.59 -3.84
N GLY A 90 4.22 13.30 -4.70
CA GLY A 90 4.31 13.50 -6.14
C GLY A 90 4.57 14.94 -6.59
N HIS A 91 4.34 15.94 -5.73
CA HIS A 91 4.60 17.34 -6.09
C HIS A 91 6.09 17.67 -6.17
N THR A 92 6.91 17.09 -5.31
CA THR A 92 8.33 17.50 -5.21
C THR A 92 9.34 16.36 -5.26
N SER A 93 8.93 15.11 -4.98
CA SER A 93 9.78 13.93 -5.13
C SER A 93 9.65 13.33 -6.54
N ASN A 94 10.68 12.62 -7.01
CA ASN A 94 10.57 11.84 -8.24
C ASN A 94 9.94 10.47 -7.98
N ALA A 95 9.39 9.83 -9.03
CA ALA A 95 8.65 8.58 -8.87
C ALA A 95 9.53 7.42 -8.42
N VAL A 96 10.81 7.40 -8.82
CA VAL A 96 11.77 6.36 -8.42
C VAL A 96 12.05 6.44 -6.92
N ASP A 97 12.33 7.64 -6.39
CA ASP A 97 12.57 7.84 -4.95
C ASP A 97 11.33 7.49 -4.14
N MET A 98 10.15 7.93 -4.57
CA MET A 98 8.89 7.57 -3.94
C MET A 98 8.70 6.05 -3.87
N ALA A 99 9.01 5.32 -4.95
CA ALA A 99 8.88 3.86 -4.97
C ALA A 99 9.84 3.19 -3.99
N LEU A 100 11.09 3.64 -3.93
CA LEU A 100 12.12 3.08 -3.05
C LEU A 100 11.87 3.41 -1.57
N ILE A 101 11.50 4.66 -1.25
CA ILE A 101 11.13 5.06 0.10
C ILE A 101 9.88 4.28 0.56
N GLY A 102 8.88 4.14 -0.31
CA GLY A 102 7.68 3.36 -0.04
C GLY A 102 7.95 1.89 0.24
N ALA A 103 8.95 1.31 -0.44
CA ALA A 103 9.38 -0.07 -0.21
C ALA A 103 9.96 -0.31 1.20
N SER A 104 10.30 0.73 1.97
CA SER A 104 10.70 0.63 3.37
C SER A 104 9.54 0.36 4.34
N SER A 105 8.30 0.44 3.92
CA SER A 105 7.11 0.22 4.77
C SER A 105 7.17 -1.07 5.61
N PRO A 106 7.69 -2.23 5.13
CA PRO A 106 7.85 -3.43 5.95
C PRO A 106 8.78 -3.23 7.15
N VAL A 107 9.76 -2.33 7.05
CA VAL A 107 10.67 -2.00 8.16
C VAL A 107 9.90 -1.34 9.30
N PHE A 108 9.09 -0.32 8.98
CA PHE A 108 8.21 0.31 9.96
C PHE A 108 7.20 -0.67 10.54
N LEU A 109 6.68 -1.59 9.72
CA LEU A 109 5.80 -2.66 10.18
C LEU A 109 6.48 -3.58 11.22
N LEU A 110 7.76 -3.92 11.03
CA LEU A 110 8.52 -4.70 12.00
C LEU A 110 8.73 -3.93 13.31
N ILE A 111 9.14 -2.66 13.22
CA ILE A 111 9.34 -1.78 14.38
C ILE A 111 8.04 -1.67 15.18
N PHE A 112 6.93 -1.32 14.53
CA PHE A 112 5.63 -1.18 15.21
C PHE A 112 5.08 -2.51 15.70
N SER A 113 5.37 -3.64 15.03
CA SER A 113 5.02 -4.96 15.53
C SER A 113 5.73 -5.28 16.84
N ALA A 114 6.99 -4.87 16.99
CA ALA A 114 7.72 -5.02 18.23
C ALA A 114 7.16 -4.11 19.34
N LEU A 115 6.96 -2.83 19.02
CA LEU A 115 6.51 -1.83 20.01
C LEU A 115 5.05 -2.04 20.46
N LEU A 116 4.14 -2.26 19.50
CA LEU A 116 2.69 -2.29 19.78
C LEU A 116 2.13 -3.69 20.02
N LEU A 117 2.78 -4.73 19.48
CA LEU A 117 2.36 -6.13 19.64
C LEU A 117 3.34 -6.90 20.56
N HIS A 118 4.32 -6.22 21.14
CA HIS A 118 5.34 -6.79 22.05
C HIS A 118 6.04 -8.02 21.45
N LYS A 119 6.21 -8.07 20.12
CA LYS A 119 6.90 -9.15 19.43
C LYS A 119 8.40 -8.96 19.57
N ARG A 120 9.12 -10.02 19.95
CA ARG A 120 10.59 -10.00 19.99
C ARG A 120 11.13 -9.85 18.57
N ILE A 121 11.99 -8.85 18.37
CA ILE A 121 12.74 -8.67 17.12
C ILE A 121 13.94 -9.64 17.17
N THR A 122 14.14 -10.40 16.11
CA THR A 122 15.30 -11.29 15.99
C THR A 122 16.51 -10.52 15.48
N PHE A 123 17.71 -11.08 15.69
CA PHE A 123 18.96 -10.50 15.22
C PHE A 123 18.95 -10.22 13.71
N PHE A 124 18.47 -11.16 12.89
CA PHE A 124 18.34 -10.97 11.44
C PHE A 124 17.37 -9.84 11.08
N GLN A 125 16.30 -9.65 11.86
CA GLN A 125 15.38 -8.54 11.66
C GLN A 125 16.05 -7.20 11.96
N ILE A 126 16.90 -7.12 13.00
CA ILE A 126 17.66 -5.88 13.30
C ILE A 126 18.61 -5.54 12.16
N ILE A 127 19.39 -6.52 11.68
CA ILE A 127 20.29 -6.31 10.52
C ILE A 127 19.48 -5.87 9.29
N GLY A 128 18.37 -6.53 9.01
CA GLY A 128 17.49 -6.18 7.90
C GLY A 128 16.93 -4.76 7.99
N ILE A 129 16.53 -4.32 9.19
CA ILE A 129 16.07 -2.94 9.44
C ILE A 129 17.20 -1.94 9.15
N ILE A 130 18.41 -2.18 9.71
CA ILE A 130 19.55 -1.28 9.52
C ILE A 130 19.90 -1.18 8.02
N CYS A 131 19.96 -2.32 7.34
CA CYS A 131 20.27 -2.39 5.91
C CYS A 131 19.24 -1.63 5.06
N ALA A 132 17.94 -1.83 5.33
CA ALA A 132 16.88 -1.17 4.59
C ALA A 132 16.83 0.34 4.87
N LEU A 133 17.04 0.78 6.11
CA LEU A 133 17.13 2.21 6.45
C LEU A 133 18.35 2.89 5.81
N ALA A 134 19.50 2.18 5.76
CA ALA A 134 20.68 2.66 5.04
C ALA A 134 20.39 2.81 3.54
N GLY A 135 19.62 1.89 2.95
CA GLY A 135 19.17 1.99 1.56
C GLY A 135 18.27 3.20 1.30
N VAL A 136 17.29 3.44 2.18
CA VAL A 136 16.44 4.65 2.09
C VAL A 136 17.28 5.92 2.24
N ALA A 137 18.22 5.94 3.20
CA ALA A 137 19.14 7.07 3.38
C ALA A 137 20.01 7.30 2.13
N ALA A 138 20.50 6.22 1.48
CA ALA A 138 21.28 6.35 0.24
C ALA A 138 20.48 7.01 -0.89
N VAL A 139 19.18 6.71 -1.01
CA VAL A 139 18.28 7.34 -1.97
C VAL A 139 18.08 8.83 -1.64
N ILE A 140 17.70 9.14 -0.39
CA ILE A 140 17.39 10.51 0.05
C ILE A 140 18.64 11.42 -0.02
N LEU A 141 19.83 10.86 0.27
CA LEU A 141 21.10 11.60 0.26
C LEU A 141 21.76 11.64 -1.12
N ASP A 142 21.09 11.12 -2.14
CA ASP A 142 21.64 10.96 -3.49
C ASP A 142 23.06 10.35 -3.51
N GLY A 143 23.30 9.38 -2.64
CA GLY A 143 24.59 8.71 -2.47
C GLY A 143 25.70 9.53 -1.80
N SER A 144 25.46 10.79 -1.43
CA SER A 144 26.45 11.71 -0.85
C SER A 144 26.48 11.64 0.67
N PHE A 145 27.01 10.53 1.23
CA PHE A 145 27.11 10.36 2.69
C PHE A 145 28.13 11.30 3.36
N THR A 146 29.06 11.88 2.61
CA THR A 146 30.16 12.72 3.12
C THR A 146 29.89 14.21 2.99
N ASP A 147 29.02 14.61 2.08
CA ASP A 147 28.72 16.03 1.83
C ASP A 147 27.27 16.34 2.16
N LEU A 148 27.01 16.56 3.45
CA LEU A 148 25.68 16.88 3.98
C LEU A 148 25.08 18.17 3.38
N SER A 149 25.89 19.02 2.72
CA SER A 149 25.40 20.21 2.07
C SER A 149 24.65 19.94 0.76
N ARG A 150 24.80 18.73 0.22
CA ARG A 150 24.11 18.26 -0.99
C ARG A 150 22.81 17.50 -0.70
N ILE A 151 22.42 17.40 0.57
CA ILE A 151 21.16 16.76 0.93
C ILE A 151 20.02 17.57 0.33
N THR A 152 19.39 17.04 -0.69
CA THR A 152 18.17 17.57 -1.28
C THR A 152 16.95 16.80 -0.75
N LEU A 153 16.80 16.79 0.58
CA LEU A 153 15.61 16.19 1.18
C LEU A 153 14.41 17.01 0.74
N THR A 154 13.64 16.47 -0.19
CA THR A 154 12.45 17.13 -0.69
C THR A 154 11.30 16.99 0.31
N THR A 155 10.37 17.93 0.30
CA THR A 155 9.13 17.78 1.08
C THR A 155 8.37 16.53 0.64
N GLY A 156 8.51 16.11 -0.60
CA GLY A 156 7.91 14.88 -1.13
C GLY A 156 8.47 13.62 -0.49
N ASP A 157 9.79 13.55 -0.25
CA ASP A 157 10.42 12.39 0.41
C ASP A 157 9.92 12.25 1.85
N PHE A 158 9.75 13.38 2.55
CA PHE A 158 9.12 13.39 3.87
C PHE A 158 7.69 12.86 3.83
N TRP A 159 6.87 13.31 2.87
CA TRP A 159 5.50 12.81 2.72
C TRP A 159 5.47 11.33 2.38
N MET A 160 6.43 10.85 1.59
CA MET A 160 6.50 9.42 1.26
C MET A 160 6.92 8.56 2.46
N LEU A 161 7.79 9.06 3.35
CA LEU A 161 8.07 8.42 4.64
C LEU A 161 6.81 8.38 5.52
N CYS A 162 6.06 9.48 5.59
CA CYS A 162 4.77 9.51 6.29
C CYS A 162 3.78 8.48 5.71
N ALA A 163 3.74 8.30 4.39
CA ALA A 163 2.94 7.28 3.75
C ALA A 163 3.37 5.87 4.15
N ALA A 164 4.69 5.59 4.17
CA ALA A 164 5.24 4.30 4.58
C ALA A 164 4.91 3.96 6.05
N VAL A 165 5.04 4.93 6.95
CA VAL A 165 4.65 4.81 8.38
C VAL A 165 3.15 4.56 8.50
N SER A 166 2.33 5.34 7.79
CA SER A 166 0.88 5.24 7.83
C SER A 166 0.40 3.86 7.36
N PHE A 167 1.01 3.33 6.29
CA PHE A 167 0.77 1.97 5.81
C PHE A 167 1.14 0.89 6.85
N ALA A 168 2.25 1.09 7.56
CA ALA A 168 2.66 0.16 8.61
C ALA A 168 1.64 0.14 9.78
N VAL A 169 1.13 1.31 10.19
CA VAL A 169 0.06 1.41 11.19
C VAL A 169 -1.21 0.70 10.70
N TYR A 170 -1.62 0.96 9.47
CA TYR A 170 -2.75 0.28 8.84
C TYR A 170 -2.60 -1.25 8.90
N ALA A 171 -1.43 -1.77 8.53
CA ALA A 171 -1.18 -3.20 8.54
C ALA A 171 -1.25 -3.81 9.96
N ILE A 172 -0.85 -3.06 11.00
CA ILE A 172 -1.02 -3.48 12.41
C ILE A 172 -2.49 -3.50 12.80
N VAL A 173 -3.23 -2.43 12.46
CA VAL A 173 -4.66 -2.34 12.77
C VAL A 173 -5.44 -3.46 12.07
N GLN A 174 -5.13 -3.72 10.80
CA GLN A 174 -5.76 -4.80 10.02
C GLN A 174 -5.56 -6.17 10.68
N LYS A 175 -4.41 -6.44 11.30
CA LYS A 175 -4.15 -7.68 12.04
C LYS A 175 -5.02 -7.85 13.29
N LYS A 176 -5.57 -6.76 13.83
CA LYS A 176 -6.46 -6.79 15.00
C LYS A 176 -7.94 -6.98 14.62
N ILE A 177 -8.26 -6.94 13.33
CA ILE A 177 -9.62 -7.21 12.86
C ILE A 177 -9.94 -8.70 13.09
N PRO A 178 -11.09 -9.02 13.71
CA PRO A 178 -11.51 -10.40 13.94
C PRO A 178 -11.60 -11.21 12.64
N PRO A 179 -11.05 -12.44 12.60
CA PRO A 179 -11.02 -13.27 11.39
C PRO A 179 -12.41 -13.71 10.91
N GLU A 180 -13.45 -13.63 11.77
CA GLU A 180 -14.83 -13.93 11.41
C GLU A 180 -15.48 -12.87 10.53
N LEU A 181 -14.87 -11.68 10.44
CA LEU A 181 -15.37 -10.63 9.56
C LEU A 181 -14.87 -10.86 8.13
N PRO A 182 -15.78 -10.88 7.13
CA PRO A 182 -15.39 -11.11 5.75
C PRO A 182 -14.44 -10.03 5.25
N PRO A 183 -13.22 -10.37 4.76
CA PRO A 183 -12.20 -9.37 4.42
C PRO A 183 -12.64 -8.36 3.36
N ILE A 184 -13.37 -8.81 2.34
CA ILE A 184 -13.87 -7.92 1.27
C ILE A 184 -14.91 -6.95 1.82
N ALA A 185 -15.83 -7.41 2.68
CA ALA A 185 -16.84 -6.55 3.29
C ALA A 185 -16.19 -5.53 4.27
N THR A 186 -15.20 -5.97 5.03
CA THR A 186 -14.41 -5.09 5.91
C THR A 186 -13.70 -4.00 5.12
N PHE A 187 -13.04 -4.37 4.01
CA PHE A 187 -12.40 -3.42 3.12
C PHE A 187 -13.41 -2.45 2.50
N THR A 188 -14.53 -2.95 1.98
CA THR A 188 -15.59 -2.11 1.39
C THR A 188 -16.13 -1.10 2.42
N LEU A 189 -16.38 -1.56 3.66
CA LEU A 189 -16.80 -0.66 4.72
C LEU A 189 -15.73 0.42 5.01
N ALA A 190 -14.47 0.02 5.07
CA ALA A 190 -13.38 0.95 5.33
C ALA A 190 -13.18 1.98 4.21
N ILE A 191 -13.32 1.61 2.92
CA ILE A 191 -13.25 2.57 1.81
C ILE A 191 -14.45 3.53 1.81
N CYS A 192 -15.66 3.05 2.13
CA CYS A 192 -16.83 3.92 2.26
C CYS A 192 -16.65 4.96 3.38
N ILE A 193 -16.15 4.53 4.54
CA ILE A 193 -15.84 5.43 5.65
C ILE A 193 -14.75 6.41 5.23
N SER A 194 -13.66 5.95 4.59
CA SER A 194 -12.60 6.84 4.11
C SER A 194 -13.15 7.89 3.14
N THR A 195 -14.00 7.50 2.20
CA THR A 195 -14.65 8.41 1.25
C THR A 195 -15.46 9.48 1.98
N ILE A 196 -16.26 9.08 2.98
CA ILE A 196 -17.09 10.04 3.76
C ILE A 196 -16.20 10.99 4.57
N LEU A 197 -15.11 10.49 5.17
CA LEU A 197 -14.19 11.30 5.98
C LEU A 197 -13.41 12.31 5.14
N PHE A 198 -13.06 11.96 3.91
CA PHE A 198 -12.30 12.82 3.02
C PHE A 198 -13.19 13.74 2.17
N LEU A 199 -14.51 13.49 2.13
CA LEU A 199 -15.47 14.34 1.42
C LEU A 199 -15.38 15.84 1.82
N PRO A 200 -15.38 16.24 3.11
CA PRO A 200 -15.31 17.65 3.45
C PRO A 200 -14.00 18.31 3.03
N LEU A 201 -12.86 17.59 3.08
CA LEU A 201 -11.55 18.10 2.65
C LEU A 201 -11.51 18.28 1.13
N ALA A 202 -11.97 17.28 0.39
CA ALA A 202 -12.07 17.37 -1.06
C ALA A 202 -13.08 18.45 -1.51
N ALA A 203 -14.23 18.57 -0.83
CA ALA A 203 -15.22 19.60 -1.11
C ALA A 203 -14.67 21.01 -0.86
N PHE A 204 -13.87 21.19 0.19
CA PHE A 204 -13.17 22.44 0.44
C PHE A 204 -12.20 22.78 -0.70
N ASP A 205 -11.42 21.81 -1.15
CA ASP A 205 -10.47 22.00 -2.26
C ASP A 205 -11.22 22.30 -3.57
N PHE A 206 -12.26 21.55 -3.92
CA PHE A 206 -13.08 21.79 -5.13
C PHE A 206 -13.70 23.19 -5.19
N THR A 207 -13.93 23.82 -4.03
CA THR A 207 -14.52 25.15 -3.97
C THR A 207 -13.51 26.28 -3.93
N ASN A 208 -12.29 26.02 -3.40
CA ASN A 208 -11.30 27.06 -3.12
C ASN A 208 -10.04 26.98 -3.98
N VAL A 209 -9.75 25.81 -4.58
CA VAL A 209 -8.61 25.64 -5.48
C VAL A 209 -9.10 25.66 -6.91
N PRO A 210 -8.56 26.54 -7.77
CA PRO A 210 -8.95 26.55 -9.18
C PRO A 210 -8.63 25.20 -9.83
N LEU A 211 -9.66 24.54 -10.33
CA LEU A 211 -9.51 23.29 -11.08
C LEU A 211 -8.82 23.58 -12.42
N SER A 212 -7.70 22.92 -12.65
CA SER A 212 -7.14 22.87 -14.00
C SER A 212 -8.10 22.11 -14.92
N PRO A 213 -8.32 22.56 -16.17
CA PRO A 213 -9.14 21.81 -17.11
C PRO A 213 -8.62 20.39 -17.29
N LEU A 214 -9.40 19.39 -16.87
CA LEU A 214 -9.02 17.99 -17.00
C LEU A 214 -9.16 17.53 -18.45
N THR A 215 -8.12 16.95 -18.99
CA THR A 215 -8.13 16.32 -20.31
C THR A 215 -8.82 14.96 -20.26
N LYS A 216 -9.18 14.41 -21.43
CA LYS A 216 -9.70 13.03 -21.52
C LYS A 216 -8.71 12.01 -20.93
N THR A 217 -7.41 12.25 -21.09
CA THR A 217 -6.35 11.40 -20.51
C THR A 217 -6.37 11.44 -18.98
N ASP A 218 -6.55 12.62 -18.37
CA ASP A 218 -6.62 12.77 -16.92
C ASP A 218 -7.81 11.99 -16.34
N ILE A 219 -8.96 12.10 -16.98
CA ILE A 219 -10.18 11.38 -16.58
C ILE A 219 -9.96 9.86 -16.73
N LEU A 220 -9.33 9.41 -17.82
CA LEU A 220 -9.02 7.99 -18.01
C LEU A 220 -8.07 7.48 -16.91
N ILE A 221 -7.02 8.24 -16.56
CA ILE A 221 -6.09 7.90 -15.49
C ILE A 221 -6.83 7.80 -14.14
N LEU A 222 -7.72 8.73 -13.83
CA LEU A 222 -8.51 8.67 -12.60
C LEU A 222 -9.42 7.44 -12.55
N ILE A 223 -10.05 7.06 -13.68
CA ILE A 223 -10.85 5.84 -13.77
C ILE A 223 -9.98 4.59 -13.59
N VAL A 224 -8.81 4.54 -14.25
CA VAL A 224 -7.87 3.41 -14.10
C VAL A 224 -7.37 3.32 -12.66
N LEU A 225 -7.01 4.43 -12.04
CA LEU A 225 -6.60 4.50 -10.64
C LEU A 225 -7.71 3.98 -9.70
N ALA A 226 -8.95 4.40 -9.91
CA ALA A 226 -10.05 4.00 -9.05
C ALA A 226 -10.50 2.54 -9.28
N VAL A 227 -10.65 2.13 -10.52
CA VAL A 227 -11.18 0.79 -10.85
C VAL A 227 -10.11 -0.29 -10.76
N PHE A 228 -8.98 -0.09 -11.45
CA PHE A 228 -7.95 -1.11 -11.55
C PHE A 228 -7.03 -1.11 -10.34
N ASN A 229 -6.46 0.03 -9.97
CA ASN A 229 -5.49 0.13 -8.88
C ASN A 229 -6.17 -0.06 -7.50
N SER A 230 -7.35 0.52 -7.28
CA SER A 230 -8.05 0.45 -6.00
C SER A 230 -9.06 -0.69 -5.91
N GLY A 231 -9.70 -1.08 -7.03
CA GLY A 231 -10.70 -2.14 -7.06
C GLY A 231 -10.12 -3.50 -7.43
N ILE A 232 -9.81 -3.68 -8.71
CA ILE A 232 -9.47 -5.00 -9.28
C ILE A 232 -8.14 -5.51 -8.74
N ALA A 233 -7.14 -4.64 -8.57
CA ALA A 233 -5.84 -5.05 -8.00
C ALA A 233 -6.01 -5.60 -6.59
N TYR A 234 -6.82 -4.97 -5.75
CA TYR A 234 -7.10 -5.46 -4.41
C TYR A 234 -7.82 -6.82 -4.41
N LEU A 235 -8.82 -7.01 -5.28
CA LEU A 235 -9.49 -8.30 -5.44
C LEU A 235 -8.53 -9.38 -5.94
N SER A 236 -7.66 -9.03 -6.89
CA SER A 236 -6.63 -9.92 -7.44
C SER A 236 -5.62 -10.32 -6.37
N TRP A 237 -5.15 -9.36 -5.57
CA TRP A 237 -4.27 -9.62 -4.44
C TRP A 237 -4.88 -10.59 -3.43
N ASN A 238 -6.13 -10.36 -3.03
CA ASN A 238 -6.84 -11.26 -2.13
C ASN A 238 -7.01 -12.67 -2.72
N LYS A 239 -7.23 -12.78 -4.04
CA LYS A 239 -7.30 -14.07 -4.72
C LYS A 239 -5.94 -14.77 -4.76
N ALA A 240 -4.85 -14.03 -4.98
CA ALA A 240 -3.50 -14.55 -4.90
C ALA A 240 -3.18 -15.11 -3.50
N LEU A 241 -3.49 -14.33 -2.44
CA LEU A 241 -3.34 -14.78 -1.06
C LEU A 241 -4.03 -16.13 -0.79
N ARG A 242 -5.22 -16.34 -1.35
CA ARG A 242 -5.96 -17.60 -1.22
C ARG A 242 -5.34 -18.76 -2.02
N LEU A 243 -4.74 -18.49 -3.17
CA LEU A 243 -4.23 -19.52 -4.08
C LEU A 243 -2.81 -19.97 -3.73
N ILE A 244 -1.92 -19.04 -3.40
CA ILE A 244 -0.48 -19.32 -3.17
C ILE A 244 0.01 -18.97 -1.76
N GLY A 245 -0.88 -18.43 -0.93
CA GLY A 245 -0.59 -18.10 0.48
C GLY A 245 0.14 -16.77 0.67
N THR A 246 0.15 -16.31 1.93
CA THR A 246 0.66 -14.97 2.30
C THR A 246 2.14 -14.79 2.07
N VAL A 247 2.97 -15.84 2.32
CA VAL A 247 4.42 -15.76 2.17
C VAL A 247 4.80 -15.53 0.72
N LYS A 248 4.33 -16.38 -0.20
CA LYS A 248 4.65 -16.26 -1.63
C LYS A 248 4.12 -14.97 -2.23
N THR A 249 2.88 -14.60 -1.90
CA THR A 249 2.28 -13.34 -2.36
C THR A 249 3.06 -12.14 -1.84
N GLY A 250 3.41 -12.11 -0.54
CA GLY A 250 4.19 -11.04 0.06
C GLY A 250 5.61 -10.92 -0.52
N THR A 251 6.26 -12.05 -0.87
CA THR A 251 7.57 -12.01 -1.54
C THR A 251 7.48 -11.34 -2.92
N LEU A 252 6.40 -11.56 -3.67
CA LEU A 252 6.22 -10.92 -4.97
C LEU A 252 6.04 -9.40 -4.85
N TYR A 253 5.53 -8.89 -3.71
CA TYR A 253 5.37 -7.46 -3.49
C TYR A 253 6.68 -6.66 -3.64
N TYR A 254 7.83 -7.30 -3.41
CA TYR A 254 9.14 -6.67 -3.62
C TYR A 254 9.47 -6.37 -5.07
N LEU A 255 8.68 -6.83 -6.03
CA LEU A 255 8.77 -6.41 -7.43
C LEU A 255 8.16 -5.03 -7.68
N MET A 256 7.39 -4.48 -6.73
CA MET A 256 6.72 -3.19 -6.89
C MET A 256 7.69 -2.04 -7.21
N PRO A 257 8.82 -1.84 -6.48
CA PRO A 257 9.79 -0.83 -6.83
C PRO A 257 10.41 -1.02 -8.23
N VAL A 258 10.60 -2.27 -8.63
CA VAL A 258 11.15 -2.58 -9.97
C VAL A 258 10.18 -2.13 -11.06
N PHE A 259 8.89 -2.47 -10.92
CA PHE A 259 7.86 -2.01 -11.88
C PHE A 259 7.75 -0.48 -11.87
N SER A 260 7.66 0.16 -10.69
CA SER A 260 7.57 1.62 -10.59
C SER A 260 8.77 2.32 -11.23
N THR A 261 9.98 1.79 -11.06
CA THR A 261 11.20 2.36 -11.67
C THR A 261 11.14 2.25 -13.20
N ILE A 262 10.75 1.09 -13.74
CA ILE A 262 10.60 0.92 -15.20
C ILE A 262 9.50 1.86 -15.74
N GLU A 263 8.37 1.95 -15.06
CA GLU A 263 7.26 2.84 -15.42
C GLU A 263 7.67 4.32 -15.39
N ALA A 264 8.42 4.75 -14.35
CA ALA A 264 8.94 6.11 -14.24
C ALA A 264 9.90 6.46 -15.39
N TYR A 265 10.82 5.55 -15.70
CA TYR A 265 11.75 5.72 -16.82
C TYR A 265 11.00 5.84 -18.16
N VAL A 266 10.03 4.92 -18.43
CA VAL A 266 9.34 4.86 -19.72
C VAL A 266 8.28 5.95 -19.88
N LEU A 267 7.53 6.29 -18.82
CA LEU A 267 6.36 7.16 -18.93
C LEU A 267 6.64 8.61 -18.51
N LEU A 268 7.54 8.82 -17.56
CA LEU A 268 7.89 10.14 -17.06
C LEU A 268 9.25 10.64 -17.56
N ASN A 269 10.00 9.80 -18.31
CA ASN A 269 11.37 10.08 -18.77
C ASN A 269 12.31 10.42 -17.57
N GLU A 270 12.06 9.85 -16.40
CA GLU A 270 12.92 10.04 -15.23
C GLU A 270 14.25 9.29 -15.44
N GLN A 271 15.36 9.96 -15.13
CA GLN A 271 16.68 9.32 -15.15
C GLN A 271 16.85 8.48 -13.89
N ILE A 272 17.47 7.31 -14.03
CA ILE A 272 17.80 6.43 -12.92
C ILE A 272 19.25 6.71 -12.51
N TYR A 273 19.43 7.18 -11.28
CA TYR A 273 20.76 7.49 -10.73
C TYR A 273 21.36 6.25 -10.02
N SER A 274 22.68 6.21 -9.94
CA SER A 274 23.39 5.11 -9.25
C SER A 274 23.03 4.99 -7.78
N SER A 275 22.79 6.11 -7.09
CA SER A 275 22.29 6.16 -5.71
C SER A 275 20.98 5.38 -5.52
N GLN A 276 20.06 5.50 -6.46
CA GLN A 276 18.78 4.78 -6.47
C GLN A 276 18.97 3.26 -6.65
N ILE A 277 19.93 2.87 -7.51
CA ILE A 277 20.26 1.44 -7.73
C ILE A 277 20.83 0.83 -6.45
N TYR A 278 21.84 1.50 -5.84
CA TYR A 278 22.43 1.02 -4.58
C TYR A 278 21.43 1.03 -3.44
N GLY A 279 20.61 2.07 -3.34
CA GLY A 279 19.54 2.18 -2.37
C GLY A 279 18.52 1.05 -2.52
N ALA A 280 18.09 0.75 -3.75
CA ALA A 280 17.18 -0.35 -4.05
C ALA A 280 17.75 -1.70 -3.61
N VAL A 281 19.03 -1.98 -3.94
CA VAL A 281 19.71 -3.22 -3.55
C VAL A 281 19.74 -3.35 -2.02
N LEU A 282 20.09 -2.28 -1.30
CA LEU A 282 20.12 -2.28 0.17
C LEU A 282 18.73 -2.47 0.79
N VAL A 283 17.71 -1.78 0.28
CA VAL A 283 16.33 -1.95 0.76
C VAL A 283 15.85 -3.38 0.56
N ILE A 284 16.01 -3.92 -0.66
CA ILE A 284 15.58 -5.30 -0.98
C ILE A 284 16.37 -6.31 -0.14
N ALA A 285 17.70 -6.17 -0.04
CA ALA A 285 18.53 -7.03 0.78
C ALA A 285 18.11 -7.01 2.26
N GLY A 286 17.87 -5.81 2.81
CA GLY A 286 17.39 -5.65 4.18
C GLY A 286 16.07 -6.35 4.45
N ILE A 287 15.12 -6.23 3.52
CA ILE A 287 13.82 -6.89 3.61
C ILE A 287 13.99 -8.43 3.51
N VAL A 288 14.81 -8.93 2.58
CA VAL A 288 15.08 -10.35 2.43
C VAL A 288 15.73 -10.91 3.70
N ILE A 289 16.76 -10.24 4.24
CA ILE A 289 17.45 -10.65 5.48
C ILE A 289 16.46 -10.70 6.65
N SER A 290 15.59 -9.70 6.80
CA SER A 290 14.59 -9.67 7.87
C SER A 290 13.58 -10.84 7.79
N ASN A 291 13.34 -11.39 6.60
CA ASN A 291 12.41 -12.50 6.37
C ASN A 291 13.07 -13.90 6.52
N ILE A 292 14.38 -14.00 6.57
CA ILE A 292 15.08 -15.29 6.78
C ILE A 292 14.87 -15.82 8.21
N SER A 293 14.51 -14.96 9.15
CA SER A 293 14.35 -15.32 10.56
C SER A 293 13.33 -16.45 10.78
N PRO A 294 13.65 -17.48 11.60
CA PRO A 294 12.71 -18.57 11.93
C PRO A 294 11.38 -18.08 12.50
N SER A 295 11.40 -16.98 13.28
CA SER A 295 10.16 -16.39 13.86
C SER A 295 9.25 -15.79 12.79
N SER A 296 9.78 -15.31 11.69
CA SER A 296 8.97 -14.79 10.57
C SER A 296 8.26 -15.92 9.82
N ARG A 297 8.90 -17.07 9.68
CA ARG A 297 8.31 -18.28 9.06
C ARG A 297 7.18 -18.85 9.92
N VAL A 298 7.34 -18.92 11.24
CA VAL A 298 6.29 -19.39 12.17
C VAL A 298 5.10 -18.43 12.16
N ASN A 299 5.33 -17.11 12.17
CA ASN A 299 4.26 -16.12 12.10
C ASN A 299 3.52 -16.14 10.75
N ALA A 300 4.23 -16.33 9.65
CA ALA A 300 3.64 -16.46 8.33
C ALA A 300 2.82 -17.76 8.18
N ALA A 301 3.31 -18.88 8.73
CA ALA A 301 2.58 -20.15 8.76
C ALA A 301 1.33 -20.06 9.65
N ALA A 302 1.42 -19.44 10.82
CA ALA A 302 0.26 -19.22 11.69
C ALA A 302 -0.80 -18.30 11.05
N GLN A 303 -0.39 -17.26 10.34
CA GLN A 303 -1.31 -16.40 9.59
C GLN A 303 -1.96 -17.13 8.42
N SER A 304 -1.24 -17.99 7.70
CA SER A 304 -1.82 -18.78 6.62
C SER A 304 -2.79 -19.83 7.14
N ALA A 305 -2.50 -20.47 8.29
CA ALA A 305 -3.40 -21.41 8.94
C ALA A 305 -4.68 -20.72 9.44
N LEU A 306 -4.57 -19.56 10.08
CA LEU A 306 -5.74 -18.76 10.51
C LEU A 306 -6.58 -18.30 9.32
N PHE A 307 -5.94 -17.93 8.22
CA PHE A 307 -6.65 -17.51 7.01
C PHE A 307 -7.34 -18.70 6.32
N GLN A 308 -6.74 -19.89 6.33
CA GLN A 308 -7.34 -21.11 5.80
C GLN A 308 -8.49 -21.62 6.66
N SER A 309 -8.41 -21.52 7.99
CA SER A 309 -9.49 -21.90 8.90
C SER A 309 -10.71 -20.97 8.84
N ALA A 310 -10.52 -19.72 8.42
CA ALA A 310 -11.59 -18.74 8.21
C ALA A 310 -12.34 -18.92 6.88
N LEU A 311 -11.89 -19.82 6.01
CA LEU A 311 -12.62 -20.14 4.77
C LEU A 311 -13.80 -21.06 5.10
N PRO A 312 -15.01 -20.78 4.56
CA PRO A 312 -16.14 -21.69 4.71
C PRO A 312 -15.75 -23.05 4.15
N GLN A 313 -15.73 -24.07 5.00
CA GLN A 313 -15.57 -25.44 4.55
C GLN A 313 -16.74 -25.76 3.63
N LYS A 314 -16.42 -26.19 2.40
CA LYS A 314 -17.44 -26.73 1.50
C LYS A 314 -18.08 -27.92 2.22
N THR A 315 -19.32 -27.75 2.69
CA THR A 315 -20.14 -28.92 3.08
C THR A 315 -20.17 -29.89 1.92
N PRO A 316 -19.91 -31.18 2.13
CA PRO A 316 -20.10 -32.16 1.09
C PRO A 316 -21.55 -32.07 0.64
N ARG A 317 -21.79 -31.92 -0.65
CA ARG A 317 -23.13 -32.09 -1.23
C ARG A 317 -23.49 -33.55 -1.07
N SER A 318 -24.42 -33.83 -0.16
CA SER A 318 -25.16 -35.10 -0.10
C SER A 318 -26.09 -35.19 -1.25
#